data_5f70a7bdb093f8ff4dd64f35da089fae
#
_entry.id   5f70a7bdb093f8ff4dd64f35da089fae
#
_cell.length_a   1.000
_cell.length_b   1.000
_cell.length_c   1.000
_cell.angle_alpha   90.00
_cell.angle_beta   90.00
_cell.angle_gamma   90.00
#
_symmetry.space_group_name_H-M   'P 1'
#
loop_
_entity.id
_entity.type
_entity.pdbx_description
1 polymer ?
#
loop_
_entity_poly.entity_id
_entity_poly.type
_entity_poly.pdbx_seq_one_letter_code
_entity_poly.pdbx_strand_id
1 'polypeptide(L)'
;MSTATETKSERLPFKVKDISLAEWGREEIILAEKEMPGLMALRKEFGTSKPLKGARICGSLHMTIQTAVLIETLAALGADIRWSSCNIFSTQDHAAAAIAKAGIPVFAWKGETEEEYWWCIEQTLFFDGGKGPNMILDDGHDLTHYIHEKYPQLLTDIKGVSEETTTGVIALHKKLKAGTLKIPAINVNDSVTKSKFDNLYGCRESLADGIKRATDVMLAGKVALVCGYGDVGKGSAASLRNFGARVIVTEIDPICALQAVMEGYQVLRVEDVIENADIIVTATGNDDIITLENMKAMKDGAILCNIGHFDTEIQMSRLNSEKGVIKKEIKPQVDKYTFPNGRSIIVLAEGRLVNLGCATGHPSFVMSSSFTNQVLAQIELYTTKYELGVHRLPKHLDEKVAALHLEQLGVRLTKLSQKQADYISVPLEGPYKPDHYRY
;
A
#
# COMPACT_ATOMS: atom_id res chain seq x y z
N MET A 1 -9.05 -48.88 -18.33
CA MET A 1 -8.01 -47.86 -18.51
C MET A 1 -8.68 -46.72 -19.24
N SER A 2 -9.13 -45.71 -18.53
CA SER A 2 -9.70 -44.48 -19.10
C SER A 2 -8.68 -43.38 -18.87
N THR A 3 -8.03 -42.98 -19.94
CA THR A 3 -7.12 -41.82 -19.97
C THR A 3 -7.97 -40.57 -19.87
N ALA A 4 -7.98 -39.94 -18.69
CA ALA A 4 -8.48 -38.60 -18.53
C ALA A 4 -7.54 -37.65 -19.28
N THR A 5 -8.02 -37.15 -20.40
CA THR A 5 -7.41 -36.05 -21.15
C THR A 5 -7.58 -34.79 -20.29
N GLU A 6 -6.54 -34.37 -19.58
CA GLU A 6 -6.47 -33.02 -19.01
C GLU A 6 -6.56 -32.03 -20.19
N THR A 7 -7.71 -31.42 -20.32
CA THR A 7 -7.89 -30.24 -21.16
C THR A 7 -6.99 -29.14 -20.62
N LYS A 8 -5.89 -28.82 -21.31
CA LYS A 8 -5.16 -27.57 -21.14
C LYS A 8 -6.18 -26.44 -21.30
N SER A 9 -6.63 -25.86 -20.20
CA SER A 9 -7.36 -24.60 -20.26
C SER A 9 -6.42 -23.58 -20.90
N GLU A 10 -6.84 -23.00 -22.03
CA GLU A 10 -6.10 -21.91 -22.63
C GLU A 10 -5.98 -20.82 -21.56
N ARG A 11 -4.74 -20.50 -21.18
CA ARG A 11 -4.46 -19.45 -20.20
C ARG A 11 -4.86 -18.12 -20.76
N LEU A 12 -5.67 -17.36 -20.02
CA LEU A 12 -6.03 -16.01 -20.41
C LEU A 12 -4.79 -15.11 -20.41
N PRO A 13 -4.59 -14.29 -21.47
CA PRO A 13 -3.49 -13.34 -21.51
C PRO A 13 -3.65 -12.24 -20.43
N PHE A 14 -4.88 -11.88 -20.06
CA PHE A 14 -5.23 -10.95 -19.01
C PHE A 14 -6.74 -11.08 -18.67
N LYS A 15 -7.16 -10.49 -17.55
CA LYS A 15 -8.58 -10.24 -17.26
C LYS A 15 -8.73 -8.91 -16.54
N VAL A 16 -9.40 -7.96 -17.18
CA VAL A 16 -9.68 -6.61 -16.68
C VAL A 16 -11.17 -6.30 -16.87
N LYS A 17 -11.67 -5.26 -16.22
CA LYS A 17 -13.09 -4.85 -16.28
C LYS A 17 -13.55 -4.54 -17.68
N ASP A 18 -12.83 -3.64 -18.36
CA ASP A 18 -13.14 -3.16 -19.69
C ASP A 18 -11.87 -2.67 -20.39
N ILE A 19 -11.43 -3.40 -21.41
CA ILE A 19 -10.22 -3.08 -22.19
C ILE A 19 -10.37 -1.77 -22.99
N SER A 20 -11.58 -1.30 -23.26
CA SER A 20 -11.82 -0.04 -23.98
C SER A 20 -11.37 1.19 -23.20
N LEU A 21 -11.15 1.08 -21.88
CA LEU A 21 -10.65 2.15 -21.03
C LEU A 21 -9.14 2.39 -21.18
N ALA A 22 -8.45 1.59 -21.99
CA ALA A 22 -6.98 1.62 -22.07
C ALA A 22 -6.41 2.96 -22.56
N GLU A 23 -7.08 3.68 -23.46
CA GLU A 23 -6.61 4.99 -23.93
C GLU A 23 -6.67 6.05 -22.85
N TRP A 24 -7.77 6.09 -22.09
CA TRP A 24 -7.86 6.94 -20.92
C TRP A 24 -6.76 6.61 -19.90
N GLY A 25 -6.59 5.32 -19.56
CA GLY A 25 -5.52 4.90 -18.65
C GLY A 25 -4.13 5.31 -19.14
N ARG A 26 -3.86 5.24 -20.46
CA ARG A 26 -2.58 5.67 -21.02
C ARG A 26 -2.30 7.15 -20.80
N GLU A 27 -3.28 8.01 -21.01
CA GLU A 27 -3.11 9.46 -20.79
C GLU A 27 -2.81 9.78 -19.32
N GLU A 28 -3.50 9.12 -18.38
CA GLU A 28 -3.22 9.29 -16.95
C GLU A 28 -1.85 8.72 -16.54
N ILE A 29 -1.40 7.60 -17.12
CA ILE A 29 -0.05 7.07 -16.91
C ILE A 29 1.00 8.08 -17.37
N ILE A 30 0.83 8.69 -18.56
CA ILE A 30 1.73 9.73 -19.08
C ILE A 30 1.76 10.95 -18.15
N LEU A 31 0.62 11.33 -17.57
CA LEU A 31 0.56 12.40 -16.58
C LEU A 31 1.31 12.02 -15.30
N ALA A 32 1.11 10.80 -14.79
CA ALA A 32 1.77 10.30 -13.59
C ALA A 32 3.30 10.19 -13.77
N GLU A 33 3.79 9.79 -14.94
CA GLU A 33 5.22 9.73 -15.24
C GLU A 33 5.94 11.07 -15.02
N LYS A 34 5.26 12.20 -15.27
CA LYS A 34 5.82 13.55 -15.02
C LYS A 34 5.99 13.85 -13.54
N GLU A 35 5.20 13.21 -12.70
CA GLU A 35 5.21 13.34 -11.24
C GLU A 35 6.00 12.22 -10.55
N MET A 36 6.60 11.28 -11.31
CA MET A 36 7.31 10.12 -10.77
C MET A 36 8.80 10.09 -11.17
N PRO A 37 9.59 11.12 -10.78
CA PRO A 37 10.94 11.32 -11.25
C PRO A 37 11.89 10.18 -10.90
N GLY A 38 11.70 9.52 -9.76
CA GLY A 38 12.55 8.42 -9.33
C GLY A 38 12.46 7.24 -10.30
N LEU A 39 11.25 6.84 -10.71
CA LEU A 39 11.06 5.76 -11.67
C LEU A 39 11.58 6.13 -13.07
N MET A 40 11.33 7.38 -13.51
CA MET A 40 11.85 7.85 -14.80
C MET A 40 13.38 7.88 -14.82
N ALA A 41 14.01 8.28 -13.72
CA ALA A 41 15.46 8.25 -13.58
C ALA A 41 16.01 6.81 -13.64
N LEU A 42 15.36 5.84 -12.98
CA LEU A 42 15.77 4.43 -13.05
C LEU A 42 15.60 3.84 -14.46
N ARG A 43 14.51 4.18 -15.18
CA ARG A 43 14.36 3.78 -16.60
C ARG A 43 15.53 4.31 -17.45
N LYS A 44 15.93 5.57 -17.22
CA LYS A 44 17.06 6.18 -17.94
C LYS A 44 18.39 5.52 -17.57
N GLU A 45 18.63 5.26 -16.28
CA GLU A 45 19.88 4.69 -15.77
C GLU A 45 20.06 3.22 -16.21
N PHE A 46 19.01 2.41 -16.06
CA PHE A 46 19.10 0.96 -16.22
C PHE A 46 18.45 0.39 -17.50
N GLY A 47 17.75 1.20 -18.27
CA GLY A 47 17.01 0.73 -19.46
C GLY A 47 17.88 0.06 -20.53
N THR A 48 19.18 0.43 -20.61
CA THR A 48 20.13 -0.19 -21.53
C THR A 48 20.72 -1.48 -20.97
N SER A 49 21.12 -1.46 -19.69
CA SER A 49 21.77 -2.61 -19.02
C SER A 49 20.81 -3.75 -18.67
N LYS A 50 19.52 -3.43 -18.48
CA LYS A 50 18.44 -4.37 -18.18
C LYS A 50 18.79 -5.33 -17.05
N PRO A 51 19.03 -4.85 -15.83
CA PRO A 51 19.47 -5.68 -14.70
C PRO A 51 18.46 -6.77 -14.31
N LEU A 52 17.19 -6.62 -14.67
CA LEU A 52 16.13 -7.60 -14.42
C LEU A 52 15.88 -8.56 -15.60
N LYS A 53 16.79 -8.61 -16.58
CA LYS A 53 16.65 -9.55 -17.70
C LYS A 53 16.61 -10.99 -17.20
N GLY A 54 15.50 -11.71 -17.47
CA GLY A 54 15.24 -13.06 -17.00
C GLY A 54 14.53 -13.14 -15.64
N ALA A 55 14.28 -12.01 -14.97
CA ALA A 55 13.37 -11.96 -13.85
C ALA A 55 11.94 -12.22 -14.33
N ARG A 56 11.22 -13.10 -13.63
CA ARG A 56 9.81 -13.38 -13.78
C ARG A 56 9.12 -12.93 -12.48
N ILE A 57 8.56 -11.72 -12.53
CA ILE A 57 7.99 -11.07 -11.34
C ILE A 57 6.49 -11.33 -11.31
N CYS A 58 6.01 -12.06 -10.28
CA CYS A 58 4.60 -12.01 -9.94
C CYS A 58 4.38 -10.88 -8.93
N GLY A 59 3.44 -10.00 -9.21
CA GLY A 59 3.12 -8.86 -8.36
C GLY A 59 1.69 -8.89 -7.86
N SER A 60 1.50 -8.54 -6.59
CA SER A 60 0.20 -8.27 -5.97
C SER A 60 0.30 -6.97 -5.18
N LEU A 61 -0.12 -5.88 -5.82
CA LEU A 61 -0.15 -4.54 -5.25
C LEU A 61 -1.24 -3.74 -5.96
N HIS A 62 -1.88 -2.79 -5.27
CA HIS A 62 -2.99 -1.98 -5.77
C HIS A 62 -2.80 -1.57 -7.23
N MET A 63 -3.69 -2.03 -8.14
CA MET A 63 -3.57 -1.77 -9.57
C MET A 63 -4.04 -0.35 -9.92
N THR A 64 -3.26 0.63 -9.50
CA THR A 64 -3.47 2.07 -9.75
C THR A 64 -2.67 2.56 -10.95
N ILE A 65 -2.90 3.83 -11.34
CA ILE A 65 -2.09 4.51 -12.37
C ILE A 65 -0.61 4.54 -11.98
N GLN A 66 -0.29 4.78 -10.72
CA GLN A 66 1.09 4.80 -10.23
C GLN A 66 1.74 3.42 -10.32
N THR A 67 0.98 2.38 -10.01
CA THR A 67 1.42 0.98 -10.16
C THR A 67 1.66 0.61 -11.62
N ALA A 68 0.86 1.16 -12.55
CA ALA A 68 1.13 0.99 -13.97
C ALA A 68 2.51 1.54 -14.38
N VAL A 69 2.92 2.69 -13.82
CA VAL A 69 4.27 3.26 -14.04
C VAL A 69 5.35 2.34 -13.45
N LEU A 70 5.12 1.75 -12.27
CA LEU A 70 6.02 0.76 -11.66
C LEU A 70 6.18 -0.46 -12.57
N ILE A 71 5.08 -1.07 -13.02
CA ILE A 71 5.07 -2.24 -13.88
C ILE A 71 5.85 -1.97 -15.17
N GLU A 72 5.59 -0.87 -15.84
CA GLU A 72 6.31 -0.50 -17.06
C GLU A 72 7.79 -0.19 -16.81
N THR A 73 8.12 0.32 -15.62
CA THR A 73 9.53 0.51 -15.23
C THR A 73 10.24 -0.82 -15.09
N LEU A 74 9.67 -1.78 -14.35
CA LEU A 74 10.24 -3.12 -14.20
C LEU A 74 10.38 -3.83 -15.56
N ALA A 75 9.38 -3.70 -16.43
CA ALA A 75 9.42 -4.22 -17.81
C ALA A 75 10.54 -3.57 -18.64
N ALA A 76 10.71 -2.25 -18.56
CA ALA A 76 11.79 -1.55 -19.25
C ALA A 76 13.18 -2.01 -18.79
N LEU A 77 13.29 -2.42 -17.52
CA LEU A 77 14.51 -2.99 -16.95
C LEU A 77 14.70 -4.49 -17.28
N GLY A 78 13.81 -5.08 -18.06
CA GLY A 78 13.97 -6.42 -18.65
C GLY A 78 13.19 -7.54 -17.95
N ALA A 79 12.35 -7.24 -16.97
CA ALA A 79 11.51 -8.23 -16.30
C ALA A 79 10.35 -8.70 -17.19
N ASP A 80 9.97 -9.96 -17.04
CA ASP A 80 8.69 -10.52 -17.44
C ASP A 80 7.75 -10.42 -16.22
N ILE A 81 6.53 -9.88 -16.40
CA ILE A 81 5.69 -9.46 -15.28
C ILE A 81 4.27 -10.00 -15.45
N ARG A 82 3.70 -10.43 -14.34
CA ARG A 82 2.27 -10.75 -14.21
C ARG A 82 1.75 -10.10 -12.94
N TRP A 83 0.56 -9.48 -12.99
CA TRP A 83 0.10 -8.61 -11.93
C TRP A 83 -1.34 -8.85 -11.51
N SER A 84 -1.62 -8.78 -10.20
CA SER A 84 -2.94 -8.68 -9.59
C SER A 84 -3.01 -7.52 -8.60
N SER A 85 -4.21 -7.15 -8.18
CA SER A 85 -4.37 -6.20 -7.07
C SER A 85 -4.30 -6.92 -5.73
N CYS A 86 -3.87 -6.21 -4.69
CA CYS A 86 -3.88 -6.70 -3.29
C CYS A 86 -5.15 -6.27 -2.52
N ASN A 87 -6.16 -5.70 -3.19
CA ASN A 87 -7.40 -5.26 -2.56
C ASN A 87 -8.53 -5.17 -3.59
N ILE A 88 -9.72 -5.69 -3.24
CA ILE A 88 -10.88 -5.80 -4.13
C ILE A 88 -11.48 -4.47 -4.59
N PHE A 89 -11.18 -3.35 -3.92
CA PHE A 89 -11.74 -2.02 -4.24
C PHE A 89 -10.72 -1.01 -4.75
N SER A 90 -9.43 -1.35 -4.78
CA SER A 90 -8.36 -0.38 -5.07
C SER A 90 -7.98 -0.27 -6.53
N THR A 91 -8.38 -1.21 -7.38
CA THR A 91 -8.06 -1.17 -8.81
C THR A 91 -8.68 0.05 -9.49
N GLN A 92 -7.87 0.75 -10.29
CA GLN A 92 -8.33 1.71 -11.29
C GLN A 92 -8.46 0.96 -12.61
N ASP A 93 -9.70 0.69 -13.07
CA ASP A 93 -9.98 -0.19 -14.20
C ASP A 93 -9.28 0.27 -15.50
N HIS A 94 -9.15 1.58 -15.70
CA HIS A 94 -8.44 2.16 -16.85
C HIS A 94 -6.92 1.96 -16.77
N ALA A 95 -6.33 1.91 -15.57
CA ALA A 95 -4.93 1.57 -15.39
C ALA A 95 -4.66 0.10 -15.76
N ALA A 96 -5.49 -0.82 -15.25
CA ALA A 96 -5.41 -2.24 -15.59
C ALA A 96 -5.58 -2.47 -17.10
N ALA A 97 -6.55 -1.78 -17.73
CA ALA A 97 -6.78 -1.87 -19.17
C ALA A 97 -5.58 -1.37 -20.00
N ALA A 98 -4.93 -0.26 -19.58
CA ALA A 98 -3.77 0.29 -20.29
C ALA A 98 -2.59 -0.68 -20.26
N ILE A 99 -2.29 -1.30 -19.12
CA ILE A 99 -1.20 -2.27 -18.98
C ILE A 99 -1.51 -3.57 -19.73
N ALA A 100 -2.74 -4.06 -19.68
CA ALA A 100 -3.17 -5.22 -20.46
C ALA A 100 -3.04 -4.97 -21.98
N LYS A 101 -3.46 -3.78 -22.46
CA LYS A 101 -3.30 -3.37 -23.88
C LYS A 101 -1.84 -3.23 -24.29
N ALA A 102 -0.95 -2.88 -23.38
CA ALA A 102 0.50 -2.85 -23.60
C ALA A 102 1.14 -4.25 -23.66
N GLY A 103 0.36 -5.32 -23.47
CA GLY A 103 0.81 -6.71 -23.58
C GLY A 103 1.37 -7.29 -22.27
N ILE A 104 1.20 -6.63 -21.15
CA ILE A 104 1.61 -7.15 -19.84
C ILE A 104 0.39 -7.80 -19.18
N PRO A 105 0.47 -9.08 -18.78
CA PRO A 105 -0.63 -9.79 -18.14
C PRO A 105 -1.07 -9.16 -16.81
N VAL A 106 -2.30 -8.67 -16.75
CA VAL A 106 -2.95 -8.11 -15.56
C VAL A 106 -4.27 -8.82 -15.31
N PHE A 107 -4.50 -9.16 -14.05
CA PHE A 107 -5.72 -9.79 -13.55
C PHE A 107 -6.22 -8.94 -12.38
N ALA A 108 -7.02 -7.91 -12.67
CA ALA A 108 -7.53 -7.00 -11.66
C ALA A 108 -8.69 -6.16 -12.20
N TRP A 109 -9.71 -5.92 -11.34
CA TRP A 109 -10.78 -4.95 -11.57
C TRP A 109 -11.36 -4.44 -10.25
N LYS A 110 -11.97 -3.28 -10.25
CA LYS A 110 -12.63 -2.75 -9.06
C LYS A 110 -13.94 -3.49 -8.77
N GLY A 111 -14.07 -3.98 -7.55
CA GLY A 111 -15.25 -4.72 -7.11
C GLY A 111 -15.18 -6.23 -7.39
N GLU A 112 -13.98 -6.80 -7.33
CA GLU A 112 -13.78 -8.25 -7.26
C GLU A 112 -14.54 -8.85 -6.07
N THR A 113 -15.06 -10.06 -6.23
CA THR A 113 -15.43 -10.90 -5.11
C THR A 113 -14.17 -11.50 -4.47
N GLU A 114 -14.30 -12.06 -3.26
CA GLU A 114 -13.18 -12.73 -2.60
C GLU A 114 -12.65 -13.92 -3.42
N GLU A 115 -13.54 -14.68 -4.06
CA GLU A 115 -13.15 -15.80 -4.94
C GLU A 115 -12.39 -15.30 -6.18
N GLU A 116 -12.85 -14.21 -6.79
CA GLU A 116 -12.19 -13.57 -7.93
C GLU A 116 -10.82 -13.02 -7.56
N TYR A 117 -10.69 -12.43 -6.39
CA TYR A 117 -9.43 -11.92 -5.84
C TYR A 117 -8.36 -13.01 -5.76
N TRP A 118 -8.69 -14.15 -5.13
CA TRP A 118 -7.76 -15.27 -5.03
C TRP A 118 -7.45 -15.90 -6.38
N TRP A 119 -8.43 -15.97 -7.27
CA TRP A 119 -8.22 -16.41 -8.65
C TRP A 119 -7.26 -15.47 -9.40
N CYS A 120 -7.38 -14.16 -9.24
CA CYS A 120 -6.48 -13.17 -9.85
C CYS A 120 -5.04 -13.36 -9.37
N ILE A 121 -4.83 -13.55 -8.07
CA ILE A 121 -3.51 -13.86 -7.50
C ILE A 121 -2.93 -15.13 -8.14
N GLU A 122 -3.71 -16.19 -8.24
CA GLU A 122 -3.27 -17.45 -8.85
C GLU A 122 -2.83 -17.28 -10.30
N GLN A 123 -3.52 -16.46 -11.09
CA GLN A 123 -3.15 -16.23 -12.49
C GLN A 123 -1.76 -15.59 -12.66
N THR A 124 -1.24 -14.91 -11.65
CA THR A 124 0.10 -14.30 -11.70
C THR A 124 1.24 -15.32 -11.62
N LEU A 125 0.96 -16.56 -11.20
CA LEU A 125 1.97 -17.58 -10.92
C LEU A 125 2.47 -18.34 -12.17
N PHE A 126 1.82 -18.17 -13.32
CA PHE A 126 2.06 -19.03 -14.48
C PHE A 126 2.63 -18.24 -15.67
N PHE A 127 3.93 -18.35 -15.84
CA PHE A 127 4.66 -17.75 -16.95
C PHE A 127 4.74 -18.70 -18.17
N ASP A 128 5.16 -18.18 -19.32
CA ASP A 128 5.29 -18.95 -20.54
C ASP A 128 6.26 -20.12 -20.40
N GLY A 129 5.99 -21.19 -21.13
CA GLY A 129 6.77 -22.44 -21.07
C GLY A 129 6.58 -23.22 -19.77
N GLY A 130 5.51 -22.99 -18.99
CA GLY A 130 5.19 -23.72 -17.77
C GLY A 130 6.06 -23.34 -16.56
N LYS A 131 6.77 -22.22 -16.65
CA LYS A 131 7.63 -21.73 -15.57
C LYS A 131 6.79 -21.01 -14.51
N GLY A 132 7.26 -21.08 -13.25
CA GLY A 132 6.77 -20.22 -12.16
C GLY A 132 7.52 -18.90 -12.07
N PRO A 133 7.12 -18.01 -11.14
CA PRO A 133 7.87 -16.79 -10.83
C PRO A 133 9.25 -17.14 -10.24
N ASN A 134 10.18 -16.22 -10.37
CA ASN A 134 11.45 -16.26 -9.65
C ASN A 134 11.69 -15.02 -8.78
N MET A 135 10.73 -14.10 -8.79
CA MET A 135 10.68 -12.91 -7.94
C MET A 135 9.23 -12.63 -7.53
N ILE A 136 9.05 -12.12 -6.33
CA ILE A 136 7.74 -11.66 -5.81
C ILE A 136 7.83 -10.18 -5.46
N LEU A 137 6.79 -9.41 -5.81
CA LEU A 137 6.52 -8.09 -5.29
C LEU A 137 5.14 -8.13 -4.64
N ASP A 138 5.08 -7.93 -3.32
CA ASP A 138 3.85 -8.13 -2.55
C ASP A 138 3.49 -6.90 -1.72
N ASP A 139 2.21 -6.75 -1.45
CA ASP A 139 1.66 -5.70 -0.60
C ASP A 139 0.59 -6.31 0.32
N GLY A 140 0.99 -6.62 1.54
CA GLY A 140 0.14 -7.24 2.55
C GLY A 140 0.35 -8.73 2.74
N HIS A 141 1.29 -9.37 1.99
CA HIS A 141 1.70 -10.77 2.17
C HIS A 141 0.76 -11.83 1.58
N ASP A 142 -0.35 -11.46 0.95
CA ASP A 142 -1.33 -12.44 0.46
C ASP A 142 -0.77 -13.32 -0.66
N LEU A 143 -0.08 -12.75 -1.64
CA LEU A 143 0.58 -13.50 -2.71
C LEU A 143 1.68 -14.42 -2.16
N THR A 144 2.52 -13.90 -1.27
CA THR A 144 3.57 -14.68 -0.61
C THR A 144 2.98 -15.83 0.22
N HIS A 145 1.91 -15.56 0.98
CA HIS A 145 1.21 -16.59 1.74
C HIS A 145 0.62 -17.65 0.81
N TYR A 146 -0.07 -17.24 -0.25
CA TYR A 146 -0.71 -18.14 -1.21
C TYR A 146 0.31 -19.10 -1.85
N ILE A 147 1.49 -18.61 -2.24
CA ILE A 147 2.55 -19.44 -2.80
C ILE A 147 3.06 -20.45 -1.75
N HIS A 148 3.29 -20.00 -0.51
CA HIS A 148 3.77 -20.90 0.56
C HIS A 148 2.79 -22.05 0.88
N GLU A 149 1.48 -21.77 0.84
CA GLU A 149 0.44 -22.75 1.22
C GLU A 149 -0.01 -23.61 0.04
N LYS A 150 -0.19 -23.03 -1.14
CA LYS A 150 -0.80 -23.72 -2.29
C LYS A 150 0.22 -24.20 -3.34
N TYR A 151 1.34 -23.49 -3.48
CA TYR A 151 2.35 -23.73 -4.52
C TYR A 151 3.78 -23.79 -3.97
N PRO A 152 4.05 -24.53 -2.86
CA PRO A 152 5.37 -24.55 -2.21
C PRO A 152 6.50 -25.02 -3.14
N GLN A 153 6.18 -25.77 -4.19
CA GLN A 153 7.15 -26.21 -5.19
C GLN A 153 7.75 -25.05 -6.00
N LEU A 154 7.07 -23.91 -6.10
CA LEU A 154 7.58 -22.72 -6.80
C LEU A 154 8.66 -21.99 -5.99
N LEU A 155 8.70 -22.18 -4.67
CA LEU A 155 9.64 -21.47 -3.78
C LEU A 155 11.10 -21.76 -4.09
N THR A 156 11.41 -22.90 -4.74
CA THR A 156 12.78 -23.31 -5.09
C THR A 156 13.44 -22.37 -6.10
N ASP A 157 12.66 -21.75 -6.99
CA ASP A 157 13.14 -20.85 -8.03
C ASP A 157 13.08 -19.38 -7.61
N ILE A 158 12.35 -19.06 -6.53
CA ILE A 158 12.12 -17.70 -6.07
C ILE A 158 13.34 -17.20 -5.30
N LYS A 159 13.95 -16.13 -5.80
CA LYS A 159 15.11 -15.49 -5.18
C LYS A 159 14.76 -14.64 -3.97
N GLY A 160 13.53 -14.10 -3.91
CA GLY A 160 13.06 -13.32 -2.78
C GLY A 160 11.77 -12.56 -3.06
N VAL A 161 11.28 -11.89 -2.04
CA VAL A 161 10.10 -11.00 -2.04
C VAL A 161 10.48 -9.61 -1.59
N SER A 162 9.96 -8.57 -2.25
CA SER A 162 9.93 -7.21 -1.71
C SER A 162 8.52 -6.90 -1.21
N GLU A 163 8.40 -6.46 0.04
CA GLU A 163 7.13 -6.22 0.73
C GLU A 163 6.92 -4.72 0.94
N GLU A 164 5.74 -4.24 0.52
CA GLU A 164 5.37 -2.82 0.50
C GLU A 164 4.90 -2.29 1.85
N THR A 165 4.17 -3.09 2.65
CA THR A 165 3.38 -2.54 3.74
C THR A 165 3.67 -3.15 5.11
N THR A 166 3.38 -2.40 6.18
CA THR A 166 3.63 -2.79 7.59
C THR A 166 2.99 -4.14 7.95
N THR A 167 1.76 -4.40 7.52
CA THR A 167 1.05 -5.65 7.84
C THR A 167 1.72 -6.86 7.21
N GLY A 168 2.20 -6.73 5.95
CA GLY A 168 2.97 -7.78 5.29
C GLY A 168 4.33 -8.02 5.95
N VAL A 169 5.02 -6.96 6.36
CA VAL A 169 6.27 -7.07 7.14
C VAL A 169 6.07 -7.82 8.45
N ILE A 170 4.98 -7.54 9.18
CA ILE A 170 4.61 -8.27 10.39
C ILE A 170 4.38 -9.75 10.09
N ALA A 171 3.68 -10.09 9.00
CA ALA A 171 3.43 -11.46 8.58
C ALA A 171 4.74 -12.19 8.21
N LEU A 172 5.65 -11.53 7.49
CA LEU A 172 6.97 -12.07 7.16
C LEU A 172 7.78 -12.37 8.43
N HIS A 173 7.82 -11.47 9.41
CA HIS A 173 8.49 -11.70 10.69
C HIS A 173 7.85 -12.84 11.49
N LYS A 174 6.52 -12.97 11.48
CA LYS A 174 5.82 -14.11 12.10
C LYS A 174 6.22 -15.42 11.45
N LYS A 175 6.24 -15.50 10.10
CA LYS A 175 6.71 -16.70 9.37
C LYS A 175 8.19 -17.01 9.63
N LEU A 176 9.05 -15.99 9.68
CA LEU A 176 10.48 -16.17 10.00
C LEU A 176 10.66 -16.77 11.41
N LYS A 177 9.99 -16.19 12.41
CA LYS A 177 10.02 -16.68 13.79
C LYS A 177 9.48 -18.11 13.94
N ALA A 178 8.47 -18.46 13.15
CA ALA A 178 7.89 -19.81 13.10
C ALA A 178 8.74 -20.81 12.29
N GLY A 179 9.80 -20.38 11.59
CA GLY A 179 10.61 -21.23 10.71
C GLY A 179 9.90 -21.65 9.41
N THR A 180 8.82 -20.97 9.05
CA THR A 180 7.98 -21.27 7.88
C THR A 180 8.25 -20.37 6.67
N LEU A 181 8.99 -19.26 6.84
CA LEU A 181 9.50 -18.46 5.72
C LEU A 181 10.55 -19.28 4.97
N LYS A 182 10.44 -19.36 3.65
CA LYS A 182 11.35 -20.20 2.82
C LYS A 182 12.17 -19.41 1.81
N ILE A 183 11.96 -18.11 1.71
CA ILE A 183 12.65 -17.20 0.79
C ILE A 183 13.09 -15.94 1.56
N PRO A 184 14.18 -15.27 1.16
CA PRO A 184 14.55 -14.00 1.73
C PRO A 184 13.53 -12.90 1.35
N ALA A 185 13.40 -11.91 2.21
CA ALA A 185 12.52 -10.77 2.00
C ALA A 185 13.28 -9.45 2.18
N ILE A 186 13.00 -8.44 1.34
CA ILE A 186 13.34 -7.05 1.60
C ILE A 186 12.06 -6.32 2.07
N ASN A 187 12.13 -5.79 3.26
CA ASN A 187 11.13 -4.91 3.84
C ASN A 187 11.32 -3.50 3.27
N VAL A 188 10.56 -3.17 2.24
CA VAL A 188 10.55 -1.85 1.60
C VAL A 188 9.82 -0.83 2.47
N ASN A 189 8.77 -1.26 3.19
CA ASN A 189 8.01 -0.36 4.07
C ASN A 189 8.89 0.42 5.05
N ASP A 190 9.94 -0.22 5.56
CA ASP A 190 10.81 0.40 6.55
C ASP A 190 12.00 1.16 5.96
N SER A 191 12.11 1.29 4.65
CA SER A 191 12.97 2.32 4.04
C SER A 191 12.47 3.69 4.49
N VAL A 192 13.39 4.61 4.83
CA VAL A 192 12.99 5.94 5.34
C VAL A 192 12.23 6.70 4.27
N THR A 193 12.69 6.63 3.01
CA THR A 193 12.04 7.24 1.86
C THR A 193 10.72 6.59 1.47
N LYS A 194 10.34 5.45 2.09
CA LYS A 194 9.00 4.88 2.00
C LYS A 194 8.16 5.29 3.21
N SER A 195 8.49 4.85 4.42
CA SER A 195 7.63 5.02 5.60
C SER A 195 7.43 6.48 6.00
N LYS A 196 8.47 7.32 5.89
CA LYS A 196 8.39 8.74 6.26
C LYS A 196 7.81 9.62 5.14
N PHE A 197 7.55 9.06 3.97
CA PHE A 197 6.98 9.76 2.82
C PHE A 197 5.60 9.22 2.47
N ASP A 198 5.48 7.97 2.06
CA ASP A 198 4.23 7.31 1.69
C ASP A 198 3.26 7.27 2.87
N ASN A 199 3.63 6.59 3.96
CA ASN A 199 2.73 6.40 5.09
C ASN A 199 2.37 7.75 5.75
N LEU A 200 3.27 8.73 5.73
CA LEU A 200 3.06 10.05 6.33
C LEU A 200 2.40 11.04 5.36
N TYR A 201 3.12 11.42 4.30
CA TYR A 201 2.64 12.45 3.36
C TYR A 201 1.54 11.92 2.44
N GLY A 202 1.60 10.64 2.06
CA GLY A 202 0.55 10.01 1.27
C GLY A 202 -0.79 10.02 2.00
N CYS A 203 -0.82 9.62 3.27
CA CYS A 203 -2.04 9.67 4.09
C CYS A 203 -2.50 11.12 4.38
N ARG A 204 -1.54 12.06 4.50
CA ARG A 204 -1.85 13.49 4.68
C ARG A 204 -2.65 14.06 3.52
N GLU A 205 -2.34 13.65 2.29
CA GLU A 205 -3.06 14.08 1.08
C GLU A 205 -4.35 13.26 0.89
N SER A 206 -4.28 11.95 0.97
CA SER A 206 -5.30 11.04 0.47
C SER A 206 -6.46 10.78 1.44
N LEU A 207 -6.28 10.93 2.77
CA LEU A 207 -7.37 10.67 3.72
C LEU A 207 -8.55 11.62 3.52
N ALA A 208 -8.27 12.92 3.53
CA ALA A 208 -9.32 13.92 3.33
C ALA A 208 -9.95 13.82 1.94
N ASP A 209 -9.17 13.47 0.91
CA ASP A 209 -9.67 13.23 -0.44
C ASP A 209 -10.70 12.09 -0.46
N GLY A 210 -10.37 10.94 0.17
CA GLY A 210 -11.29 9.81 0.28
C GLY A 210 -12.58 10.16 1.01
N ILE A 211 -12.50 10.80 2.18
CA ILE A 211 -13.69 11.20 2.95
C ILE A 211 -14.54 12.21 2.18
N LYS A 212 -13.94 13.21 1.56
CA LYS A 212 -14.66 14.26 0.82
C LYS A 212 -15.34 13.72 -0.42
N ARG A 213 -14.67 12.92 -1.23
CA ARG A 213 -15.28 12.27 -2.41
C ARG A 213 -16.43 11.34 -2.02
N ALA A 214 -16.28 10.61 -0.91
CA ALA A 214 -17.33 9.73 -0.40
C ALA A 214 -18.57 10.49 0.06
N THR A 215 -18.39 11.60 0.77
CA THR A 215 -19.47 12.18 1.60
C THR A 215 -19.82 13.62 1.29
N ASP A 216 -18.94 14.37 0.61
CA ASP A 216 -19.05 15.82 0.39
C ASP A 216 -19.19 16.65 1.68
N VAL A 217 -18.86 16.08 2.84
CA VAL A 217 -18.97 16.78 4.12
C VAL A 217 -17.89 17.84 4.28
N MET A 218 -18.23 18.93 4.96
CA MET A 218 -17.29 19.91 5.42
C MET A 218 -16.51 19.35 6.61
N LEU A 219 -15.19 19.32 6.54
CA LEU A 219 -14.32 18.81 7.60
C LEU A 219 -14.06 19.83 8.71
N ALA A 220 -14.04 21.12 8.35
CA ALA A 220 -13.79 22.21 9.31
C ALA A 220 -14.81 22.20 10.45
N GLY A 221 -14.31 22.36 11.68
CA GLY A 221 -15.12 22.41 12.90
C GLY A 221 -15.59 21.06 13.43
N LYS A 222 -15.47 19.96 12.64
CA LYS A 222 -15.85 18.63 13.10
C LYS A 222 -14.86 18.08 14.14
N VAL A 223 -15.35 17.24 15.03
CA VAL A 223 -14.51 16.45 15.93
C VAL A 223 -14.10 15.18 15.18
N ALA A 224 -12.81 15.01 15.01
CA ALA A 224 -12.25 13.86 14.32
C ALA A 224 -11.37 13.04 15.28
N LEU A 225 -11.70 11.75 15.42
CA LEU A 225 -10.92 10.79 16.19
C LEU A 225 -10.02 10.01 15.24
N VAL A 226 -8.71 10.05 15.44
CA VAL A 226 -7.72 9.24 14.72
C VAL A 226 -7.15 8.21 15.68
N CYS A 227 -7.40 6.94 15.41
CA CYS A 227 -6.91 5.83 16.20
C CYS A 227 -5.52 5.41 15.70
N GLY A 228 -4.48 5.65 16.52
CA GLY A 228 -3.06 5.42 16.20
C GLY A 228 -2.33 6.69 15.78
N TYR A 229 -1.04 6.80 16.19
CA TYR A 229 -0.15 7.92 15.84
C TYR A 229 1.24 7.45 15.39
N GLY A 230 1.29 6.32 14.69
CA GLY A 230 2.40 5.93 13.82
C GLY A 230 2.48 6.83 12.59
N ASP A 231 3.25 6.48 11.56
CA ASP A 231 3.42 7.34 10.37
C ASP A 231 2.08 7.60 9.65
N VAL A 232 1.24 6.57 9.49
CA VAL A 232 -0.12 6.70 8.92
C VAL A 232 -1.01 7.59 9.79
N GLY A 233 -1.02 7.38 11.11
CA GLY A 233 -1.80 8.19 12.04
C GLY A 233 -1.37 9.65 12.07
N LYS A 234 -0.07 9.94 12.04
CA LYS A 234 0.49 11.30 11.92
C LYS A 234 0.03 12.01 10.66
N GLY A 235 0.13 11.32 9.51
CA GLY A 235 -0.38 11.84 8.24
C GLY A 235 -1.87 12.11 8.30
N SER A 236 -2.64 11.17 8.82
CA SER A 236 -4.10 11.26 8.94
C SER A 236 -4.56 12.39 9.86
N ALA A 237 -3.94 12.54 11.03
CA ALA A 237 -4.22 13.62 11.96
C ALA A 237 -3.91 14.99 11.34
N ALA A 238 -2.75 15.11 10.67
CA ALA A 238 -2.38 16.33 9.95
C ALA A 238 -3.34 16.63 8.78
N SER A 239 -3.78 15.61 8.03
CA SER A 239 -4.77 15.75 6.96
C SER A 239 -6.03 16.47 7.45
N LEU A 240 -6.65 15.92 8.49
CA LEU A 240 -7.91 16.45 9.04
C LEU A 240 -7.71 17.83 9.70
N ARG A 241 -6.61 18.02 10.44
CA ARG A 241 -6.29 19.30 11.05
C ARG A 241 -6.09 20.42 10.02
N ASN A 242 -5.43 20.12 8.90
CA ASN A 242 -5.19 21.09 7.83
C ASN A 242 -6.50 21.59 7.18
N PHE A 243 -7.55 20.77 7.20
CA PHE A 243 -8.90 21.16 6.80
C PHE A 243 -9.72 21.83 7.93
N GLY A 244 -9.13 22.07 9.11
CA GLY A 244 -9.77 22.76 10.21
C GLY A 244 -10.61 21.86 11.13
N ALA A 245 -10.44 20.55 11.09
CA ALA A 245 -11.06 19.64 12.05
C ALA A 245 -10.38 19.74 13.43
N ARG A 246 -11.15 19.51 14.50
CA ARG A 246 -10.66 19.35 15.86
C ARG A 246 -10.26 17.90 16.06
N VAL A 247 -8.95 17.63 15.93
CA VAL A 247 -8.44 16.27 15.90
C VAL A 247 -8.06 15.81 17.32
N ILE A 248 -8.52 14.63 17.68
CA ILE A 248 -8.16 13.88 18.89
C ILE A 248 -7.52 12.57 18.42
N VAL A 249 -6.50 12.12 19.14
CA VAL A 249 -5.72 10.93 18.79
C VAL A 249 -5.86 9.88 19.90
N THR A 250 -5.88 8.61 19.57
CA THR A 250 -5.65 7.52 20.52
C THR A 250 -4.30 6.87 20.23
N GLU A 251 -3.57 6.46 21.26
CA GLU A 251 -2.27 5.82 21.09
C GLU A 251 -1.92 4.94 22.31
N ILE A 252 -1.21 3.84 22.04
CA ILE A 252 -0.70 2.93 23.10
C ILE A 252 0.79 3.13 23.37
N ASP A 253 1.56 3.60 22.38
CA ASP A 253 2.99 3.89 22.53
C ASP A 253 3.17 5.25 23.22
N PRO A 254 3.82 5.29 24.41
CA PRO A 254 3.99 6.55 25.13
C PRO A 254 4.87 7.55 24.37
N ILE A 255 5.78 7.11 23.50
CA ILE A 255 6.61 8.01 22.67
C ILE A 255 5.75 8.67 21.60
N CYS A 256 4.95 7.89 20.87
CA CYS A 256 4.03 8.42 19.87
C CYS A 256 2.96 9.32 20.49
N ALA A 257 2.42 8.92 21.65
CA ALA A 257 1.48 9.76 22.42
C ALA A 257 2.09 11.11 22.82
N LEU A 258 3.33 11.11 23.34
CA LEU A 258 4.04 12.33 23.67
C LEU A 258 4.29 13.21 22.45
N GLN A 259 4.66 12.63 21.31
CA GLN A 259 4.80 13.36 20.05
C GLN A 259 3.48 14.03 19.65
N ALA A 260 2.35 13.30 19.74
CA ALA A 260 1.03 13.86 19.43
C ALA A 260 0.69 15.07 20.30
N VAL A 261 0.98 15.01 21.60
CA VAL A 261 0.77 16.14 22.54
C VAL A 261 1.68 17.32 22.18
N MET A 262 2.95 17.07 21.84
CA MET A 262 3.86 18.16 21.42
C MET A 262 3.42 18.82 20.10
N GLU A 263 2.75 18.08 19.22
CA GLU A 263 2.13 18.61 18.01
C GLU A 263 0.78 19.31 18.25
N GLY A 264 0.32 19.36 19.50
CA GLY A 264 -0.89 20.07 19.92
C GLY A 264 -2.19 19.27 19.79
N TYR A 265 -2.12 17.95 19.69
CA TYR A 265 -3.29 17.08 19.72
C TYR A 265 -3.65 16.69 21.15
N GLN A 266 -4.94 16.51 21.43
CA GLN A 266 -5.37 15.76 22.60
C GLN A 266 -5.16 14.28 22.34
N VAL A 267 -4.67 13.56 23.37
CA VAL A 267 -4.56 12.09 23.33
C VAL A 267 -5.50 11.55 24.41
N LEU A 268 -6.50 10.79 23.99
CA LEU A 268 -7.56 10.23 24.84
C LEU A 268 -7.81 8.77 24.45
N ARG A 269 -8.64 8.06 25.19
CA ARG A 269 -9.11 6.72 24.81
C ARG A 269 -10.32 6.82 23.87
N VAL A 270 -10.59 5.76 23.13
CA VAL A 270 -11.76 5.69 22.24
C VAL A 270 -13.04 6.00 22.99
N GLU A 271 -13.22 5.39 24.18
CA GLU A 271 -14.41 5.51 25.01
C GLU A 271 -14.67 6.94 25.50
N ASP A 272 -13.62 7.75 25.65
CA ASP A 272 -13.72 9.14 26.10
C ASP A 272 -14.24 10.10 25.02
N VAL A 273 -14.24 9.67 23.73
CA VAL A 273 -14.49 10.55 22.57
C VAL A 273 -15.61 10.06 21.67
N ILE A 274 -15.84 8.74 21.60
CA ILE A 274 -16.65 8.09 20.57
C ILE A 274 -18.06 8.65 20.40
N GLU A 275 -18.70 9.06 21.50
CA GLU A 275 -20.07 9.62 21.51
C GLU A 275 -20.15 11.03 20.89
N ASN A 276 -19.01 11.74 20.81
CA ASN A 276 -18.95 13.12 20.34
C ASN A 276 -18.23 13.28 19.01
N ALA A 277 -17.56 12.23 18.51
CA ALA A 277 -16.83 12.26 17.26
C ALA A 277 -17.77 12.30 16.05
N ASP A 278 -17.49 13.20 15.12
CA ASP A 278 -18.19 13.27 13.82
C ASP A 278 -17.54 12.36 12.78
N ILE A 279 -16.21 12.19 12.88
CA ILE A 279 -15.40 11.38 11.96
C ILE A 279 -14.47 10.51 12.79
N ILE A 280 -14.46 9.21 12.50
CA ILE A 280 -13.59 8.24 13.16
C ILE A 280 -12.74 7.55 12.11
N VAL A 281 -11.43 7.55 12.29
CA VAL A 281 -10.45 6.98 11.36
C VAL A 281 -9.55 6.01 12.13
N THR A 282 -9.49 4.75 11.70
CA THR A 282 -8.55 3.78 12.22
C THR A 282 -7.26 3.75 11.38
N ALA A 283 -6.11 3.68 12.04
CA ALA A 283 -4.77 3.78 11.45
C ALA A 283 -3.71 3.04 12.27
N THR A 284 -4.08 1.93 12.93
CA THR A 284 -3.22 1.23 13.90
C THR A 284 -2.50 0.03 13.32
N GLY A 285 -3.03 -0.57 12.24
CA GLY A 285 -2.58 -1.85 11.71
C GLY A 285 -2.83 -3.03 12.66
N ASN A 286 -3.77 -2.88 13.61
CA ASN A 286 -4.13 -3.87 14.61
C ASN A 286 -5.54 -4.41 14.35
N ASP A 287 -6.14 -5.05 15.33
CA ASP A 287 -7.43 -5.72 15.22
C ASP A 287 -8.42 -5.13 16.24
N ASP A 288 -9.73 -5.12 15.90
CA ASP A 288 -10.82 -4.75 16.80
C ASP A 288 -10.67 -3.38 17.50
N ILE A 289 -10.12 -2.39 16.82
CA ILE A 289 -9.93 -1.05 17.38
C ILE A 289 -11.27 -0.34 17.59
N ILE A 290 -12.20 -0.49 16.64
CA ILE A 290 -13.58 -0.02 16.73
C ILE A 290 -14.50 -1.23 16.78
N THR A 291 -15.01 -1.49 17.97
CA THR A 291 -15.91 -2.60 18.24
C THR A 291 -17.36 -2.26 17.90
N LEU A 292 -18.22 -3.29 17.83
CA LEU A 292 -19.67 -3.10 17.66
C LEU A 292 -20.27 -2.19 18.75
N GLU A 293 -19.82 -2.32 19.98
CA GLU A 293 -20.30 -1.48 21.09
C GLU A 293 -19.88 -0.02 20.92
N ASN A 294 -18.65 0.24 20.43
CA ASN A 294 -18.24 1.58 20.05
C ASN A 294 -19.14 2.14 18.95
N MET A 295 -19.44 1.36 17.91
CA MET A 295 -20.33 1.77 16.80
C MET A 295 -21.75 2.10 17.29
N LYS A 296 -22.29 1.35 18.23
CA LYS A 296 -23.59 1.63 18.88
C LYS A 296 -23.58 2.92 19.71
N ALA A 297 -22.44 3.28 20.26
CA ALA A 297 -22.25 4.51 21.05
C ALA A 297 -22.01 5.76 20.20
N MET A 298 -21.64 5.60 18.93
CA MET A 298 -21.32 6.73 18.04
C MET A 298 -22.47 7.72 17.93
N LYS A 299 -22.12 8.97 17.67
CA LYS A 299 -23.05 10.03 17.31
C LYS A 299 -23.88 9.66 16.08
N ASP A 300 -25.13 10.05 16.04
CA ASP A 300 -25.98 9.89 14.85
C ASP A 300 -25.37 10.62 13.63
N GLY A 301 -25.24 9.91 12.51
CA GLY A 301 -24.61 10.40 11.31
C GLY A 301 -23.07 10.43 11.35
N ALA A 302 -22.42 9.86 12.37
CA ALA A 302 -20.96 9.77 12.42
C ALA A 302 -20.42 8.99 11.22
N ILE A 303 -19.24 9.41 10.72
CA ILE A 303 -18.54 8.79 9.60
C ILE A 303 -17.41 7.92 10.18
N LEU A 304 -17.42 6.65 9.83
CA LEU A 304 -16.43 5.66 10.22
C LEU A 304 -15.66 5.19 8.99
N CYS A 305 -14.34 5.26 9.04
CA CYS A 305 -13.48 4.78 7.97
C CYS A 305 -12.15 4.25 8.52
N ASN A 306 -11.47 3.46 7.69
CA ASN A 306 -10.15 2.92 7.95
C ASN A 306 -9.18 3.41 6.87
N ILE A 307 -7.93 3.64 7.24
CA ILE A 307 -6.81 3.92 6.31
C ILE A 307 -5.66 2.93 6.52
N GLY A 308 -5.81 1.96 7.42
CA GLY A 308 -4.92 0.81 7.56
C GLY A 308 -5.14 -0.20 6.43
N HIS A 309 -4.19 -1.11 6.21
CA HIS A 309 -4.20 -2.03 5.07
C HIS A 309 -5.40 -2.99 5.06
N PHE A 310 -5.71 -3.61 6.20
CA PHE A 310 -6.82 -4.56 6.32
C PHE A 310 -8.05 -3.96 7.02
N ASP A 311 -9.19 -4.58 6.80
CA ASP A 311 -10.49 -4.19 7.38
C ASP A 311 -10.73 -4.71 8.80
N THR A 312 -9.76 -5.40 9.41
CA THR A 312 -9.87 -5.99 10.76
C THR A 312 -9.92 -4.97 11.89
N GLU A 313 -9.47 -3.74 11.65
CA GLU A 313 -9.50 -2.67 12.66
C GLU A 313 -10.93 -2.29 13.09
N ILE A 314 -11.93 -2.51 12.22
CA ILE A 314 -13.34 -2.25 12.47
C ILE A 314 -14.09 -3.57 12.45
N GLN A 315 -14.88 -3.87 13.47
CA GLN A 315 -15.65 -5.12 13.59
C GLN A 315 -16.81 -5.20 12.57
N MET A 316 -16.50 -5.12 11.28
CA MET A 316 -17.49 -5.11 10.20
C MET A 316 -18.31 -6.39 10.14
N SER A 317 -17.72 -7.56 10.37
CA SER A 317 -18.42 -8.83 10.38
C SER A 317 -19.50 -8.87 11.48
N ARG A 318 -19.21 -8.32 12.67
CA ARG A 318 -20.18 -8.20 13.76
C ARG A 318 -21.28 -7.19 13.45
N LEU A 319 -20.93 -6.03 12.87
CA LEU A 319 -21.91 -5.04 12.44
C LEU A 319 -22.86 -5.59 11.39
N ASN A 320 -22.36 -6.31 10.39
CA ASN A 320 -23.16 -6.92 9.32
C ASN A 320 -24.07 -8.03 9.81
N SER A 321 -23.71 -8.73 10.89
CA SER A 321 -24.51 -9.82 11.49
C SER A 321 -25.38 -9.37 12.66
N GLU A 322 -25.30 -8.10 13.08
CA GLU A 322 -26.03 -7.61 14.25
C GLU A 322 -27.54 -7.55 14.00
N LYS A 323 -28.29 -8.17 14.89
CA LYS A 323 -29.75 -8.28 14.75
C LYS A 323 -30.44 -6.92 14.82
N GLY A 324 -31.24 -6.61 13.82
CA GLY A 324 -32.02 -5.37 13.73
C GLY A 324 -31.25 -4.17 13.18
N VAL A 325 -29.99 -4.32 12.81
CA VAL A 325 -29.24 -3.32 12.05
C VAL A 325 -29.61 -3.42 10.57
N ILE A 326 -29.89 -2.30 9.95
CA ILE A 326 -30.25 -2.21 8.53
C ILE A 326 -29.10 -1.54 7.77
N LYS A 327 -28.44 -2.29 6.87
CA LYS A 327 -27.46 -1.77 5.92
C LYS A 327 -28.18 -1.20 4.70
N LYS A 328 -27.83 -0.01 4.26
CA LYS A 328 -28.26 0.60 3.00
C LYS A 328 -27.09 1.26 2.31
N GLU A 329 -26.73 0.79 1.13
CA GLU A 329 -25.79 1.48 0.27
C GLU A 329 -26.43 2.81 -0.21
N ILE A 330 -25.72 3.94 0.03
CA ILE A 330 -26.14 5.28 -0.42
C ILE A 330 -25.59 5.54 -1.82
N LYS A 331 -24.33 5.23 -2.03
CA LYS A 331 -23.59 5.25 -3.29
C LYS A 331 -22.41 4.28 -3.17
N PRO A 332 -21.73 3.91 -4.27
CA PRO A 332 -20.63 2.95 -4.21
C PRO A 332 -19.63 3.30 -3.09
N GLN A 333 -19.31 2.33 -2.25
CA GLN A 333 -18.38 2.43 -1.11
C GLN A 333 -18.86 3.33 0.04
N VAL A 334 -20.15 3.68 0.10
CA VAL A 334 -20.73 4.50 1.17
C VAL A 334 -21.99 3.83 1.70
N ASP A 335 -21.87 3.19 2.84
CA ASP A 335 -22.94 2.41 3.46
C ASP A 335 -23.47 3.10 4.72
N LYS A 336 -24.80 3.22 4.80
CA LYS A 336 -25.51 3.64 6.01
C LYS A 336 -25.95 2.41 6.79
N TYR A 337 -25.56 2.35 8.06
CA TYR A 337 -26.04 1.35 9.02
C TYR A 337 -26.99 2.01 10.02
N THR A 338 -28.24 1.59 10.05
CA THR A 338 -29.26 2.11 10.97
C THR A 338 -29.50 1.10 12.07
N PHE A 339 -29.33 1.51 13.33
CA PHE A 339 -29.54 0.72 14.54
C PHE A 339 -31.04 0.69 14.93
N PRO A 340 -31.47 -0.30 15.75
CA PRO A 340 -32.86 -0.39 16.21
C PRO A 340 -33.39 0.84 16.96
N ASN A 341 -32.52 1.63 17.55
CA ASN A 341 -32.87 2.88 18.24
C ASN A 341 -33.07 4.09 17.29
N GLY A 342 -32.99 3.87 15.97
CA GLY A 342 -33.14 4.89 14.94
C GLY A 342 -31.88 5.70 14.59
N ARG A 343 -30.81 5.61 15.42
CA ARG A 343 -29.51 6.25 15.08
C ARG A 343 -28.84 5.49 13.94
N SER A 344 -28.01 6.19 13.19
CA SER A 344 -27.26 5.62 12.08
C SER A 344 -25.83 6.10 12.04
N ILE A 345 -24.95 5.29 11.46
CA ILE A 345 -23.57 5.65 11.12
C ILE A 345 -23.33 5.44 9.62
N ILE A 346 -22.34 6.13 9.08
CA ILE A 346 -21.89 5.98 7.71
C ILE A 346 -20.54 5.27 7.73
N VAL A 347 -20.45 4.13 7.10
CA VAL A 347 -19.19 3.38 6.95
C VAL A 347 -18.69 3.53 5.52
N LEU A 348 -17.41 3.86 5.37
CA LEU A 348 -16.77 4.05 4.07
C LEU A 348 -15.94 2.83 3.68
N ALA A 349 -15.99 2.47 2.40
CA ALA A 349 -15.23 1.36 1.79
C ALA A 349 -15.36 0.03 2.55
N GLU A 350 -16.51 -0.21 3.19
CA GLU A 350 -16.78 -1.40 4.02
C GLU A 350 -15.70 -1.66 5.10
N GLY A 351 -15.10 -0.60 5.64
CA GLY A 351 -14.01 -0.68 6.62
C GLY A 351 -12.63 -0.93 6.02
N ARG A 352 -12.49 -1.04 4.70
CA ARG A 352 -11.22 -1.13 3.99
C ARG A 352 -10.59 0.26 3.77
N LEU A 353 -9.46 0.33 3.07
CA LEU A 353 -8.74 1.58 2.77
C LEU A 353 -9.65 2.65 2.11
N VAL A 354 -10.00 3.68 2.87
CA VAL A 354 -10.90 4.75 2.42
C VAL A 354 -10.31 5.55 1.26
N ASN A 355 -9.01 5.79 1.27
CA ASN A 355 -8.33 6.58 0.24
C ASN A 355 -8.30 5.89 -1.13
N LEU A 356 -8.29 4.56 -1.18
CA LEU A 356 -8.33 3.76 -2.40
C LEU A 356 -9.75 3.31 -2.77
N GLY A 357 -10.56 2.95 -1.77
CA GLY A 357 -11.95 2.55 -2.00
C GLY A 357 -12.81 3.70 -2.50
N CYS A 358 -12.70 4.86 -1.86
CA CYS A 358 -13.52 6.04 -2.14
C CYS A 358 -12.84 7.10 -3.02
N ALA A 359 -11.52 6.99 -3.26
CA ALA A 359 -10.76 7.90 -4.10
C ALA A 359 -9.72 7.13 -4.94
N THR A 360 -8.57 7.71 -5.21
CA THR A 360 -7.54 7.20 -6.11
C THR A 360 -6.21 6.87 -5.42
N GLY A 361 -6.18 6.94 -4.09
CA GLY A 361 -5.00 6.63 -3.26
C GLY A 361 -4.02 7.80 -3.15
N HIS A 362 -2.77 7.46 -2.92
CA HIS A 362 -1.70 8.44 -2.73
C HIS A 362 -1.29 9.13 -4.04
N PRO A 363 -0.84 10.40 -3.99
CA PRO A 363 -0.41 11.15 -5.16
C PRO A 363 0.86 10.55 -5.80
N SER A 364 1.01 10.75 -7.10
CA SER A 364 2.07 10.14 -7.92
C SER A 364 3.48 10.42 -7.41
N PHE A 365 3.76 11.64 -6.95
CA PHE A 365 5.09 12.00 -6.44
C PHE A 365 5.50 11.17 -5.20
N VAL A 366 4.56 10.97 -4.27
CA VAL A 366 4.78 10.12 -3.09
C VAL A 366 5.00 8.67 -3.50
N MET A 367 4.17 8.15 -4.40
CA MET A 367 4.31 6.78 -4.89
C MET A 367 5.58 6.58 -5.73
N SER A 368 6.10 7.63 -6.36
CA SER A 368 7.42 7.58 -6.98
C SER A 368 8.50 7.18 -5.97
N SER A 369 8.47 7.75 -4.76
CA SER A 369 9.42 7.39 -3.70
C SER A 369 9.31 5.91 -3.31
N SER A 370 8.09 5.42 -3.02
CA SER A 370 7.85 4.03 -2.65
C SER A 370 8.25 3.07 -3.76
N PHE A 371 7.85 3.34 -4.98
CA PHE A 371 8.08 2.44 -6.10
C PHE A 371 9.52 2.48 -6.62
N THR A 372 10.25 3.58 -6.42
CA THR A 372 11.69 3.60 -6.65
C THR A 372 12.42 2.66 -5.67
N ASN A 373 11.99 2.62 -4.40
CA ASN A 373 12.45 1.61 -3.43
C ASN A 373 12.14 0.18 -3.91
N GLN A 374 10.92 -0.07 -4.41
CA GLN A 374 10.52 -1.39 -4.92
C GLN A 374 11.40 -1.83 -6.10
N VAL A 375 11.63 -0.97 -7.07
CA VAL A 375 12.48 -1.29 -8.22
C VAL A 375 13.90 -1.62 -7.77
N LEU A 376 14.48 -0.81 -6.87
CA LEU A 376 15.82 -1.07 -6.33
C LEU A 376 15.87 -2.35 -5.50
N ALA A 377 14.83 -2.66 -4.71
CA ALA A 377 14.73 -3.91 -3.97
C ALA A 377 14.63 -5.13 -4.88
N GLN A 378 13.88 -5.04 -5.98
CA GLN A 378 13.81 -6.11 -6.99
C GLN A 378 15.16 -6.32 -7.69
N ILE A 379 15.87 -5.25 -8.04
CA ILE A 379 17.23 -5.35 -8.61
C ILE A 379 18.17 -6.01 -7.60
N GLU A 380 18.16 -5.55 -6.35
CA GLU A 380 19.02 -6.05 -5.28
C GLU A 380 18.78 -7.54 -5.02
N LEU A 381 17.53 -7.98 -4.83
CA LEU A 381 17.17 -9.38 -4.65
C LEU A 381 17.51 -10.26 -5.85
N TYR A 382 17.39 -9.71 -7.07
CA TYR A 382 17.66 -10.49 -8.27
C TYR A 382 19.14 -10.69 -8.55
N THR A 383 19.97 -9.68 -8.26
CA THR A 383 21.40 -9.63 -8.60
C THR A 383 22.30 -10.06 -7.44
N THR A 384 21.85 -9.91 -6.20
CA THR A 384 22.59 -10.21 -4.97
C THR A 384 21.95 -11.39 -4.24
N LYS A 385 22.77 -12.29 -3.69
CA LYS A 385 22.28 -13.41 -2.89
C LYS A 385 22.07 -12.96 -1.45
N TYR A 386 20.84 -13.06 -0.98
CA TYR A 386 20.46 -12.83 0.41
C TYR A 386 20.32 -14.15 1.17
N GLU A 387 20.74 -14.16 2.43
CA GLU A 387 20.42 -15.23 3.37
C GLU A 387 18.94 -15.17 3.75
N LEU A 388 18.38 -16.31 4.18
CA LEU A 388 17.00 -16.38 4.64
C LEU A 388 16.78 -15.40 5.81
N GLY A 389 15.85 -14.48 5.64
CA GLY A 389 15.57 -13.43 6.63
C GLY A 389 14.68 -12.33 6.07
N VAL A 390 14.36 -11.36 6.92
CA VAL A 390 13.68 -10.13 6.54
C VAL A 390 14.68 -8.99 6.66
N HIS A 391 15.12 -8.47 5.53
CA HIS A 391 16.17 -7.47 5.40
C HIS A 391 15.58 -6.10 5.11
N ARG A 392 16.32 -5.05 5.38
CA ARG A 392 16.02 -3.68 4.93
C ARG A 392 16.79 -3.36 3.67
N LEU A 393 16.26 -2.47 2.86
CA LEU A 393 17.02 -1.93 1.74
C LEU A 393 18.29 -1.23 2.26
N PRO A 394 19.46 -1.47 1.66
CA PRO A 394 20.71 -0.81 2.08
C PRO A 394 20.60 0.72 2.13
N LYS A 395 21.18 1.36 3.14
CA LYS A 395 21.03 2.79 3.40
C LYS A 395 21.42 3.68 2.21
N HIS A 396 22.46 3.32 1.48
CA HIS A 396 22.89 4.07 0.29
C HIS A 396 21.85 4.04 -0.84
N LEU A 397 21.03 2.97 -0.93
CA LEU A 397 19.92 2.90 -1.89
C LEU A 397 18.73 3.76 -1.42
N ASP A 398 18.42 3.76 -0.12
CA ASP A 398 17.40 4.63 0.47
C ASP A 398 17.76 6.12 0.24
N GLU A 399 19.02 6.51 0.43
CA GLU A 399 19.51 7.87 0.10
C GLU A 399 19.46 8.16 -1.41
N LYS A 400 19.75 7.16 -2.26
CA LYS A 400 19.62 7.29 -3.72
C LYS A 400 18.18 7.59 -4.11
N VAL A 401 17.19 6.93 -3.51
CA VAL A 401 15.78 7.22 -3.74
C VAL A 401 15.50 8.70 -3.49
N ALA A 402 15.89 9.23 -2.33
CA ALA A 402 15.70 10.65 -2.03
C ALA A 402 16.40 11.55 -3.08
N ALA A 403 17.65 11.28 -3.40
CA ALA A 403 18.44 12.08 -4.34
C ALA A 403 17.78 12.19 -5.73
N LEU A 404 17.19 11.09 -6.24
CA LEU A 404 16.50 11.05 -7.54
C LEU A 404 15.26 11.96 -7.61
N HIS A 405 14.69 12.37 -6.47
CA HIS A 405 13.54 13.26 -6.39
C HIS A 405 13.89 14.74 -6.22
N LEU A 406 15.12 15.04 -5.77
CA LEU A 406 15.50 16.41 -5.40
C LEU A 406 15.63 17.35 -6.59
N GLU A 407 16.10 16.85 -7.75
CA GLU A 407 16.30 17.66 -8.95
C GLU A 407 14.98 18.30 -9.43
N GLN A 408 13.90 17.51 -9.47
CA GLN A 408 12.56 18.00 -9.87
C GLN A 408 12.03 19.08 -8.92
N LEU A 409 12.41 19.02 -7.65
CA LEU A 409 12.04 20.01 -6.63
C LEU A 409 12.96 21.25 -6.63
N GLY A 410 13.95 21.30 -7.52
CA GLY A 410 14.91 22.39 -7.59
C GLY A 410 15.86 22.47 -6.37
N VAL A 411 16.01 21.37 -5.63
CA VAL A 411 16.84 21.33 -4.42
C VAL A 411 18.33 21.29 -4.79
N ARG A 412 19.13 22.11 -4.10
CA ARG A 412 20.59 22.10 -4.18
C ARG A 412 21.17 21.74 -2.82
N LEU A 413 21.73 20.53 -2.72
CA LEU A 413 22.35 20.07 -1.48
C LEU A 413 23.67 20.81 -1.21
N THR A 414 23.94 21.09 0.06
CA THR A 414 25.24 21.52 0.52
C THR A 414 26.25 20.39 0.36
N LYS A 415 27.47 20.70 -0.15
CA LYS A 415 28.56 19.74 -0.27
C LYS A 415 29.47 19.84 0.94
N LEU A 416 29.82 18.69 1.51
CA LEU A 416 30.81 18.64 2.58
C LEU A 416 32.23 18.89 2.02
N SER A 417 33.06 19.62 2.77
CA SER A 417 34.50 19.55 2.61
C SER A 417 35.05 18.30 3.31
N GLN A 418 36.24 17.84 2.92
CA GLN A 418 36.88 16.69 3.59
C GLN A 418 36.98 16.90 5.11
N LYS A 419 37.40 18.11 5.55
CA LYS A 419 37.45 18.46 6.97
C LYS A 419 36.14 18.31 7.71
N GLN A 420 34.99 18.65 7.05
CA GLN A 420 33.67 18.51 7.64
C GLN A 420 33.25 17.05 7.71
N ALA A 421 33.50 16.27 6.65
CA ALA A 421 33.21 14.84 6.60
C ALA A 421 33.98 14.07 7.69
N ASP A 422 35.29 14.37 7.83
CA ASP A 422 36.16 13.79 8.85
C ASP A 422 35.70 14.16 10.27
N TYR A 423 35.29 15.42 10.50
CA TYR A 423 34.78 15.87 11.80
C TYR A 423 33.53 15.11 12.28
N ILE A 424 32.58 14.85 11.37
CA ILE A 424 31.35 14.11 11.72
C ILE A 424 31.45 12.62 11.41
N SER A 425 32.62 12.14 10.97
CA SER A 425 32.93 10.74 10.70
C SER A 425 31.97 10.08 9.71
N VAL A 426 31.67 10.75 8.59
CA VAL A 426 30.88 10.21 7.48
C VAL A 426 31.65 10.22 6.17
N PRO A 427 31.34 9.35 5.22
CA PRO A 427 31.90 9.43 3.86
C PRO A 427 31.50 10.75 3.18
N LEU A 428 32.37 11.26 2.31
CA LEU A 428 32.10 12.50 1.59
C LEU A 428 30.81 12.46 0.74
N GLU A 429 30.54 11.32 0.16
CA GLU A 429 29.39 11.07 -0.73
C GLU A 429 28.26 10.26 -0.07
N GLY A 430 28.28 10.14 1.27
CA GLY A 430 27.29 9.34 1.99
C GLY A 430 27.63 7.84 2.11
N PRO A 431 26.81 7.06 2.79
CA PRO A 431 25.61 7.50 3.53
C PRO A 431 25.93 8.41 4.70
N TYR A 432 25.09 9.43 4.90
CA TYR A 432 25.31 10.47 5.91
C TYR A 432 24.81 10.09 7.30
N LYS A 433 24.07 9.00 7.43
CA LYS A 433 23.57 8.45 8.68
C LYS A 433 23.81 6.95 8.74
N PRO A 434 24.02 6.38 9.94
CA PRO A 434 24.16 4.92 10.09
C PRO A 434 22.85 4.19 9.76
N ASP A 435 22.96 2.90 9.45
CA ASP A 435 21.83 2.06 8.98
C ASP A 435 20.62 2.02 9.93
N HIS A 436 20.86 2.16 11.23
CA HIS A 436 19.81 2.13 12.24
C HIS A 436 19.07 3.46 12.41
N TYR A 437 19.57 4.56 11.81
CA TYR A 437 18.95 5.88 11.97
C TYR A 437 17.66 6.01 11.17
N ARG A 438 16.59 6.53 11.80
CA ARG A 438 15.22 6.53 11.26
C ARG A 438 14.58 7.92 11.06
N TYR A 439 15.30 9.00 11.12
CA TYR A 439 14.86 10.39 10.91
C TYR A 439 13.64 10.83 11.72
#